data_9e919e0b00f19a59c00556662abed09f
#
_entry.id   9e919e0b00f19a59c00556662abed09f
#
_cell.length_a   1.000
_cell.length_b   1.000
_cell.length_c   1.000
_cell.angle_alpha   90.00
_cell.angle_beta   90.00
_cell.angle_gamma   90.00
#
_symmetry.space_group_name_H-M   'P 1'
#
loop_
_entity.id
_entity.type
_entity.pdbx_description
1 polymer ?
#
loop_
_entity_poly.entity_id
_entity_poly.type
_entity_poly.pdbx_seq_one_letter_code
_entity_poly.pdbx_strand_id
1 'polypeptide(L)'
;IKDRVVKAMKKMVISMDDAQRQFAFVKGNRPVNVRTVKQKEKSMKAYGQLTPITVTDGEKVIQMGGRLVDLKGFEIPNEDAGKYYAVLDGQHRLVAYQNLQLDLNDLVICEPLNAELSITEVIAQMNICTTVWKKSDYMAAPAMMLKEANEVFDFAMFLHSKACPCLLYTS
;
A
#
# COMPACT_ATOMS: atom_id res chain seq x y z
N ILE A 1 1.89 -29.15 6.92
CA ILE A 1 1.10 -27.96 6.50
C ILE A 1 1.34 -26.80 7.47
N LYS A 2 1.22 -27.00 8.80
CA LYS A 2 1.47 -25.95 9.81
C LYS A 2 2.88 -25.36 9.71
N ASP A 3 3.91 -26.19 9.54
CA ASP A 3 5.31 -25.72 9.46
C ASP A 3 5.60 -24.93 8.19
N ARG A 4 4.95 -25.24 7.05
CA ARG A 4 5.05 -24.44 5.83
C ARG A 4 4.39 -23.07 5.97
N VAL A 5 3.24 -22.99 6.64
CA VAL A 5 2.53 -21.72 6.90
C VAL A 5 3.35 -20.85 7.83
N VAL A 6 3.89 -21.40 8.92
CA VAL A 6 4.75 -20.67 9.86
C VAL A 6 6.04 -20.19 9.21
N LYS A 7 6.64 -21.00 8.30
CA LYS A 7 7.84 -20.59 7.57
C LYS A 7 7.55 -19.52 6.51
N ALA A 8 6.36 -19.55 5.89
CA ALA A 8 5.90 -18.48 4.99
C ALA A 8 5.61 -17.19 5.76
N MET A 9 4.97 -17.26 6.93
CA MET A 9 4.71 -16.08 7.76
C MET A 9 6.00 -15.43 8.29
N LYS A 10 7.04 -16.22 8.63
CA LYS A 10 8.36 -15.67 9.01
C LYS A 10 9.08 -14.96 7.87
N LYS A 11 8.75 -15.25 6.60
CA LYS A 11 9.27 -14.53 5.43
C LYS A 11 8.48 -13.26 5.11
N MET A 12 7.29 -13.08 5.64
CA MET A 12 6.41 -11.94 5.32
C MET A 12 6.69 -10.69 6.15
N VAL A 13 7.22 -10.85 7.34
CA VAL A 13 7.53 -9.71 8.22
C VAL A 13 9.05 -9.64 8.36
N ILE A 14 9.64 -8.59 7.80
CA ILE A 14 11.04 -8.28 8.03
C ILE A 14 11.08 -7.61 9.40
N SER A 15 11.77 -8.23 10.35
CA SER A 15 12.14 -7.57 11.58
C SER A 15 13.09 -6.44 11.22
N MET A 16 12.81 -5.23 11.65
CA MET A 16 13.63 -4.04 11.42
C MET A 16 14.94 -4.07 12.25
N ASP A 17 15.50 -5.24 12.52
CA ASP A 17 16.82 -5.37 13.18
C ASP A 17 17.97 -4.71 12.37
N ASP A 18 17.72 -4.40 11.10
CA ASP A 18 18.56 -3.52 10.29
C ASP A 18 18.17 -2.04 10.49
N ALA A 19 18.23 -1.57 11.71
CA ALA A 19 17.86 -0.20 12.14
C ALA A 19 18.63 0.94 11.42
N GLN A 20 19.45 0.63 10.43
CA GLN A 20 20.22 1.60 9.64
C GLN A 20 19.75 1.74 8.19
N ARG A 21 18.87 0.87 7.70
CA ARG A 21 18.41 0.96 6.32
C ARG A 21 17.36 2.05 6.14
N GLN A 22 17.54 2.83 5.08
CA GLN A 22 16.62 3.88 4.66
C GLN A 22 15.63 3.35 3.62
N PHE A 23 14.61 4.13 3.30
CA PHE A 23 13.66 3.80 2.25
C PHE A 23 13.96 4.60 0.99
N ALA A 24 13.81 3.95 -0.16
CA ALA A 24 13.92 4.55 -1.49
C ALA A 24 12.74 4.14 -2.36
N PHE A 25 12.46 4.91 -3.40
CA PHE A 25 11.48 4.55 -4.42
C PHE A 25 12.18 3.99 -5.66
N VAL A 26 11.50 3.10 -6.37
CA VAL A 26 11.97 2.63 -7.67
C VAL A 26 11.65 3.69 -8.73
N LYS A 27 12.66 4.12 -9.49
CA LYS A 27 12.47 5.08 -10.57
C LYS A 27 11.50 4.54 -11.62
N GLY A 28 10.51 5.35 -12.01
CA GLY A 28 9.46 4.94 -12.93
C GLY A 28 8.20 4.36 -12.28
N ASN A 29 8.19 4.16 -10.96
CA ASN A 29 6.97 3.86 -10.23
C ASN A 29 6.07 5.12 -10.17
N ARG A 30 4.79 4.93 -9.80
CA ARG A 30 3.81 6.05 -9.74
C ARG A 30 4.32 7.18 -8.84
N PRO A 31 4.16 8.46 -9.24
CA PRO A 31 4.51 9.58 -8.38
C PRO A 31 3.61 9.62 -7.14
N VAL A 32 4.17 10.11 -6.04
CA VAL A 32 3.42 10.32 -4.80
C VAL A 32 2.41 11.44 -4.96
N ASN A 33 1.14 11.17 -4.68
CA ASN A 33 0.06 12.14 -4.75
C ASN A 33 -0.28 12.66 -3.37
N VAL A 34 -0.19 13.97 -3.17
CA VAL A 34 -0.40 14.64 -1.87
C VAL A 34 -1.81 14.40 -1.30
N ARG A 35 -2.83 14.41 -2.15
CA ARG A 35 -4.22 14.14 -1.73
C ARG A 35 -4.37 12.73 -1.17
N THR A 36 -3.76 11.76 -1.85
CA THR A 36 -3.75 10.35 -1.40
C THR A 36 -2.99 10.20 -0.09
N VAL A 37 -1.84 10.88 0.06
CA VAL A 37 -1.08 10.90 1.32
C VAL A 37 -1.94 11.40 2.47
N LYS A 38 -2.63 12.55 2.32
CA LYS A 38 -3.53 13.09 3.34
C LYS A 38 -4.66 12.13 3.73
N GLN A 39 -5.22 11.39 2.76
CA GLN A 39 -6.21 10.35 3.05
C GLN A 39 -5.60 9.20 3.88
N LYS A 40 -4.38 8.78 3.55
CA LYS A 40 -3.66 7.75 4.32
C LYS A 40 -3.30 8.22 5.72
N GLU A 41 -2.90 9.48 5.89
CA GLU A 41 -2.66 10.08 7.22
C GLU A 41 -3.91 10.01 8.11
N LYS A 42 -5.08 10.40 7.57
CA LYS A 42 -6.35 10.29 8.32
C LYS A 42 -6.66 8.86 8.72
N SER A 43 -6.51 7.92 7.78
CA SER A 43 -6.75 6.49 8.04
C SER A 43 -5.79 5.95 9.10
N MET A 44 -4.50 6.28 9.00
CA MET A 44 -3.50 5.80 9.97
C MET A 44 -3.70 6.38 11.36
N LYS A 45 -4.13 7.65 11.48
CA LYS A 45 -4.49 8.23 12.78
C LYS A 45 -5.66 7.51 13.45
N ALA A 46 -6.64 7.05 12.67
CA ALA A 46 -7.84 6.43 13.19
C ALA A 46 -7.67 4.92 13.47
N TYR A 47 -6.91 4.22 12.64
CA TYR A 47 -6.89 2.75 12.60
C TYR A 47 -5.48 2.15 12.63
N GLY A 48 -4.43 2.96 12.67
CA GLY A 48 -3.05 2.49 12.52
C GLY A 48 -2.72 2.01 11.11
N GLN A 49 -1.65 1.25 10.97
CA GLN A 49 -1.25 0.64 9.71
C GLN A 49 -2.08 -0.63 9.46
N LEU A 50 -3.00 -0.60 8.48
CA LEU A 50 -3.88 -1.73 8.16
C LEU A 50 -3.26 -2.75 7.22
N THR A 51 -2.29 -2.34 6.38
CA THR A 51 -1.63 -3.21 5.40
C THR A 51 -0.13 -2.93 5.40
N PRO A 52 0.72 -3.96 5.24
CA PRO A 52 2.16 -3.77 5.18
C PRO A 52 2.57 -2.98 3.94
N ILE A 53 3.77 -2.38 3.99
CA ILE A 53 4.43 -1.79 2.82
C ILE A 53 5.27 -2.88 2.17
N THR A 54 5.14 -3.05 0.85
CA THR A 54 5.92 -4.06 0.13
C THR A 54 7.23 -3.47 -0.32
N VAL A 55 8.33 -4.08 0.12
CA VAL A 55 9.70 -3.65 -0.15
C VAL A 55 10.53 -4.79 -0.70
N THR A 56 11.68 -4.45 -1.28
CA THR A 56 12.75 -5.39 -1.61
C THR A 56 14.09 -4.75 -1.31
N ASP A 57 15.16 -5.55 -1.34
CA ASP A 57 16.51 -5.01 -1.21
C ASP A 57 16.85 -4.08 -2.38
N GLY A 58 17.45 -2.92 -2.09
CA GLY A 58 17.82 -1.95 -3.12
C GLY A 58 18.86 -2.49 -4.11
N GLU A 59 19.80 -3.32 -3.66
CA GLU A 59 20.77 -3.97 -4.56
C GLU A 59 20.09 -4.86 -5.59
N LYS A 60 19.03 -5.59 -5.17
CA LYS A 60 18.24 -6.44 -6.07
C LYS A 60 17.60 -5.62 -7.19
N VAL A 61 17.15 -4.38 -6.91
CA VAL A 61 16.62 -3.48 -7.94
C VAL A 61 17.69 -3.12 -8.96
N ILE A 62 18.91 -2.80 -8.51
CA ILE A 62 20.03 -2.46 -9.40
C ILE A 62 20.47 -3.67 -10.23
N GLN A 63 20.57 -4.86 -9.62
CA GLN A 63 20.92 -6.11 -10.33
C GLN A 63 19.93 -6.45 -11.45
N MET A 64 18.66 -6.07 -11.28
CA MET A 64 17.60 -6.24 -12.29
C MET A 64 17.51 -5.06 -13.29
N GLY A 65 18.48 -4.17 -13.31
CA GLY A 65 18.55 -3.02 -14.23
C GLY A 65 17.66 -1.84 -13.85
N GLY A 66 17.05 -1.86 -12.65
CA GLY A 66 16.29 -0.73 -12.11
C GLY A 66 17.19 0.35 -11.53
N ARG A 67 16.59 1.46 -11.10
CA ARG A 67 17.27 2.57 -10.43
C ARG A 67 16.45 3.00 -9.22
N LEU A 68 17.14 3.54 -8.23
CA LEU A 68 16.52 4.05 -7.01
C LEU A 68 16.54 5.58 -7.00
N VAL A 69 15.50 6.14 -6.42
CA VAL A 69 15.40 7.56 -6.09
C VAL A 69 15.04 7.71 -4.61
N ASP A 70 15.53 8.76 -4.00
CA ASP A 70 15.16 9.09 -2.63
C ASP A 70 13.70 9.59 -2.56
N LEU A 71 13.22 9.89 -1.36
CA LEU A 71 11.86 10.38 -1.15
C LEU A 71 11.61 11.77 -1.76
N LYS A 72 12.66 12.48 -2.16
CA LYS A 72 12.60 13.78 -2.85
C LYS A 72 12.70 13.64 -4.35
N GLY A 73 13.00 12.43 -4.86
CA GLY A 73 13.14 12.14 -6.29
C GLY A 73 14.56 12.24 -6.85
N PHE A 74 15.58 12.44 -6.02
CA PHE A 74 16.98 12.43 -6.45
C PHE A 74 17.48 11.00 -6.63
N GLU A 75 18.24 10.74 -7.68
CA GLU A 75 18.82 9.42 -7.92
C GLU A 75 19.83 9.05 -6.83
N ILE A 76 19.76 7.80 -6.38
CA ILE A 76 20.69 7.21 -5.42
C ILE A 76 21.78 6.49 -6.22
N PRO A 77 23.07 6.72 -5.93
CA PRO A 77 24.17 5.99 -6.54
C PRO A 77 24.00 4.46 -6.36
N ASN A 78 24.38 3.69 -7.39
CA ASN A 78 24.21 2.24 -7.36
C ASN A 78 24.99 1.57 -6.22
N GLU A 79 26.15 2.12 -5.86
CA GLU A 79 26.99 1.66 -4.77
C GLU A 79 26.34 1.81 -3.38
N ASP A 80 25.40 2.72 -3.26
CA ASP A 80 24.67 2.97 -2.01
C ASP A 80 23.38 2.16 -1.90
N ALA A 81 22.96 1.45 -2.96
CA ALA A 81 21.67 0.77 -3.04
C ALA A 81 21.42 -0.21 -1.87
N GLY A 82 22.46 -0.90 -1.38
CA GLY A 82 22.34 -1.83 -0.25
C GLY A 82 21.98 -1.19 1.09
N LYS A 83 22.05 0.15 1.18
CA LYS A 83 21.61 0.91 2.37
C LYS A 83 20.11 1.18 2.38
N TYR A 84 19.39 0.76 1.32
CA TYR A 84 17.99 1.12 1.14
C TYR A 84 17.08 -0.10 0.97
N TYR A 85 15.89 0.01 1.53
CA TYR A 85 14.74 -0.77 1.13
C TYR A 85 14.02 -0.06 -0.02
N ALA A 86 13.93 -0.72 -1.17
CA ALA A 86 13.18 -0.22 -2.33
C ALA A 86 11.70 -0.50 -2.17
N VAL A 87 10.88 0.52 -2.11
CA VAL A 87 9.42 0.40 -1.96
C VAL A 87 8.79 0.06 -3.30
N LEU A 88 8.17 -1.12 -3.37
CA LEU A 88 7.46 -1.62 -4.55
C LEU A 88 5.98 -1.20 -4.53
N ASP A 89 5.32 -1.32 -3.36
CA ASP A 89 3.96 -0.82 -3.11
C ASP A 89 3.85 -0.17 -1.74
N GLY A 90 2.95 0.80 -1.63
CA GLY A 90 2.69 1.51 -0.39
C GLY A 90 3.44 2.83 -0.23
N GLN A 91 3.94 3.44 -1.30
CA GLN A 91 4.65 4.74 -1.27
C GLN A 91 3.86 5.82 -0.52
N HIS A 92 2.57 5.97 -0.81
CA HIS A 92 1.70 6.94 -0.12
C HIS A 92 1.55 6.63 1.37
N ARG A 93 1.58 5.34 1.75
CA ARG A 93 1.53 4.92 3.16
C ARG A 93 2.83 5.25 3.88
N LEU A 94 3.97 5.01 3.23
CA LEU A 94 5.27 5.37 3.80
C LEU A 94 5.38 6.87 4.05
N VAL A 95 5.04 7.70 3.05
CA VAL A 95 5.09 9.16 3.19
C VAL A 95 4.11 9.63 4.28
N ALA A 96 2.91 9.07 4.34
CA ALA A 96 1.95 9.38 5.40
C ALA A 96 2.49 9.01 6.78
N TYR A 97 3.13 7.86 6.91
CA TYR A 97 3.73 7.37 8.15
C TYR A 97 4.83 8.33 8.65
N GLN A 98 5.69 8.79 7.74
CA GLN A 98 6.74 9.75 8.05
C GLN A 98 6.21 11.13 8.41
N ASN A 99 5.19 11.63 7.67
CA ASN A 99 4.55 12.91 7.98
C ASN A 99 3.90 12.93 9.37
N LEU A 100 3.43 11.78 9.83
CA LEU A 100 2.87 11.60 11.17
C LEU A 100 3.95 11.43 12.25
N GLN A 101 5.22 11.38 11.86
CA GLN A 101 6.37 11.18 12.77
C GLN A 101 6.21 9.93 13.65
N LEU A 102 5.64 8.87 13.09
CA LEU A 102 5.50 7.59 13.78
C LEU A 102 6.85 6.88 13.83
N ASP A 103 7.03 6.04 14.84
CA ASP A 103 8.28 5.28 14.99
C ASP A 103 8.43 4.27 13.85
N LEU A 104 9.53 4.37 13.11
CA LEU A 104 9.81 3.45 12.00
C LEU A 104 10.02 2.01 12.47
N ASN A 105 10.35 1.80 13.74
CA ASN A 105 10.45 0.44 14.31
C ASN A 105 9.10 -0.28 14.38
N ASP A 106 8.00 0.48 14.42
CA ASP A 106 6.64 -0.07 14.41
C ASP A 106 6.09 -0.24 12.99
N LEU A 107 6.84 0.20 11.97
CA LEU A 107 6.42 0.10 10.58
C LEU A 107 6.44 -1.35 10.09
N VAL A 108 5.29 -1.87 9.69
CA VAL A 108 5.18 -3.22 9.13
C VAL A 108 5.50 -3.20 7.65
N ILE A 109 6.54 -3.93 7.28
CA ILE A 109 6.99 -4.13 5.90
C ILE A 109 6.98 -5.61 5.53
N CYS A 110 6.86 -5.93 4.27
CA CYS A 110 6.93 -7.30 3.76
C CYS A 110 7.68 -7.36 2.43
N GLU A 111 8.22 -8.54 2.10
CA GLU A 111 8.75 -8.82 0.77
C GLU A 111 7.68 -9.48 -0.12
N PRO A 112 7.79 -9.36 -1.47
CA PRO A 112 6.95 -10.12 -2.38
C PRO A 112 7.09 -11.64 -2.13
N LEU A 113 5.96 -12.35 -2.13
CA LEU A 113 5.97 -13.81 -1.91
C LEU A 113 6.65 -14.58 -3.03
N ASN A 114 6.56 -14.07 -4.26
CA ASN A 114 7.22 -14.66 -5.42
C ASN A 114 8.51 -13.90 -5.74
N ALA A 115 9.64 -14.52 -5.40
CA ALA A 115 10.97 -13.95 -5.61
C ALA A 115 11.49 -14.13 -7.06
N GLU A 116 10.79 -14.90 -7.91
CA GLU A 116 11.20 -15.19 -9.28
C GLU A 116 10.77 -14.12 -10.28
N LEU A 117 9.77 -13.31 -9.93
CA LEU A 117 9.31 -12.23 -10.80
C LEU A 117 10.32 -11.07 -10.83
N SER A 118 10.48 -10.48 -12.01
CA SER A 118 11.23 -9.24 -12.13
C SER A 118 10.55 -8.11 -11.35
N ILE A 119 11.33 -7.14 -10.87
CA ILE A 119 10.80 -5.98 -10.13
C ILE A 119 9.77 -5.20 -10.95
N THR A 120 10.00 -5.07 -12.25
CA THR A 120 9.08 -4.40 -13.16
C THR A 120 7.75 -5.12 -13.26
N GLU A 121 7.77 -6.46 -13.34
CA GLU A 121 6.55 -7.27 -13.35
C GLU A 121 5.80 -7.17 -12.02
N VAL A 122 6.50 -7.24 -10.88
CA VAL A 122 5.88 -7.09 -9.55
C VAL A 122 5.19 -5.75 -9.44
N ILE A 123 5.87 -4.64 -9.78
CA ILE A 123 5.28 -3.29 -9.73
C ILE A 123 4.09 -3.18 -10.68
N ALA A 124 4.21 -3.69 -11.92
CA ALA A 124 3.15 -3.66 -12.91
C ALA A 124 1.91 -4.43 -12.41
N GLN A 125 2.09 -5.65 -11.93
CA GLN A 125 1.00 -6.48 -11.42
C GLN A 125 0.35 -5.87 -10.18
N MET A 126 1.12 -5.38 -9.22
CA MET A 126 0.57 -4.68 -8.05
C MET A 126 -0.26 -3.45 -8.42
N ASN A 127 0.13 -2.73 -9.47
CA ASN A 127 -0.61 -1.57 -9.96
C ASN A 127 -1.85 -1.95 -10.78
N ILE A 128 -1.79 -3.01 -11.60
CA ILE A 128 -2.88 -3.48 -12.47
C ILE A 128 -3.95 -4.19 -11.64
N CYS A 129 -3.55 -5.03 -10.68
CA CYS A 129 -4.47 -5.81 -9.85
C CYS A 129 -5.18 -4.98 -8.78
N THR A 130 -4.85 -3.69 -8.62
CA THR A 130 -5.57 -2.80 -7.72
C THR A 130 -6.90 -2.41 -8.35
N THR A 131 -7.97 -3.13 -8.04
CA THR A 131 -9.33 -2.78 -8.45
C THR A 131 -9.73 -1.49 -7.74
N VAL A 132 -10.02 -0.45 -8.52
CA VAL A 132 -10.58 0.80 -7.98
C VAL A 132 -12.01 0.52 -7.57
N TRP A 133 -12.32 0.74 -6.29
CA TRP A 133 -13.69 0.63 -5.81
C TRP A 133 -14.60 1.59 -6.57
N LYS A 134 -15.70 1.05 -7.08
CA LYS A 134 -16.77 1.84 -7.70
C LYS A 134 -17.62 2.47 -6.60
N LYS A 135 -18.45 3.45 -6.93
CA LYS A 135 -19.38 4.06 -5.95
C LYS A 135 -20.26 3.02 -5.26
N SER A 136 -20.71 2.00 -5.99
CA SER A 136 -21.46 0.85 -5.45
C SER A 136 -20.74 0.09 -4.37
N ASP A 137 -19.42 -0.08 -4.48
CA ASP A 137 -18.64 -0.84 -3.54
C ASP A 137 -18.52 -0.09 -2.20
N TYR A 138 -18.43 1.26 -2.27
CA TYR A 138 -18.44 2.12 -1.08
C TYR A 138 -19.79 2.12 -0.35
N MET A 139 -20.89 1.84 -1.05
CA MET A 139 -22.20 1.71 -0.42
C MET A 139 -22.39 0.33 0.22
N ALA A 140 -21.80 -0.71 -0.34
CA ALA A 140 -21.87 -2.07 0.21
C ALA A 140 -21.04 -2.24 1.50
N ALA A 141 -19.90 -1.54 1.62
CA ALA A 141 -19.02 -1.66 2.78
C ALA A 141 -19.68 -1.27 4.12
N PRO A 142 -20.44 -0.16 4.24
CA PRO A 142 -21.19 0.16 5.46
C PRO A 142 -22.23 -0.88 5.83
N ALA A 143 -22.83 -1.58 4.85
CA ALA A 143 -23.83 -2.63 5.13
C ALA A 143 -23.27 -3.75 6.00
N MET A 144 -21.99 -4.08 5.83
CA MET A 144 -21.32 -5.09 6.65
C MET A 144 -21.15 -4.66 8.12
N MET A 145 -21.19 -3.35 8.39
CA MET A 145 -21.01 -2.78 9.73
C MET A 145 -22.34 -2.52 10.45
N LEU A 146 -23.45 -2.52 9.72
CA LEU A 146 -24.79 -2.35 10.31
C LEU A 146 -25.20 -3.65 11.00
N LYS A 147 -25.35 -3.59 12.32
CA LYS A 147 -25.80 -4.75 13.13
C LYS A 147 -27.29 -4.99 13.03
N GLU A 148 -28.04 -3.99 12.59
CA GLU A 148 -29.50 -4.02 12.47
C GLU A 148 -29.91 -3.52 11.09
N ALA A 149 -31.08 -3.97 10.62
CA ALA A 149 -31.66 -3.50 9.35
C ALA A 149 -31.84 -1.98 9.41
N ASN A 150 -31.37 -1.30 8.38
CA ASN A 150 -31.52 0.14 8.27
C ASN A 150 -32.30 0.46 6.99
N GLU A 151 -33.59 0.80 7.17
CA GLU A 151 -34.50 1.07 6.06
C GLU A 151 -33.99 2.15 5.09
N VAL A 152 -33.30 3.17 5.61
CA VAL A 152 -32.73 4.25 4.76
C VAL A 152 -31.60 3.70 3.91
N PHE A 153 -30.77 2.82 4.46
CA PHE A 153 -29.70 2.18 3.72
C PHE A 153 -30.23 1.20 2.67
N ASP A 154 -31.20 0.37 3.05
CA ASP A 154 -31.84 -0.61 2.17
C ASP A 154 -32.56 0.10 1.01
N PHE A 155 -33.23 1.23 1.29
CA PHE A 155 -33.84 2.07 0.27
C PHE A 155 -32.77 2.70 -0.68
N ALA A 156 -31.66 3.19 -0.14
CA ALA A 156 -30.56 3.72 -0.94
C ALA A 156 -29.95 2.65 -1.86
N MET A 157 -29.75 1.43 -1.36
CA MET A 157 -29.28 0.28 -2.14
C MET A 157 -30.30 -0.12 -3.23
N PHE A 158 -31.59 -0.11 -2.91
CA PHE A 158 -32.65 -0.37 -3.88
C PHE A 158 -32.63 0.67 -5.02
N LEU A 159 -32.56 1.96 -4.71
CA LEU A 159 -32.48 3.03 -5.71
C LEU A 159 -31.23 2.89 -6.59
N HIS A 160 -30.11 2.54 -6.00
CA HIS A 160 -28.87 2.30 -6.73
C HIS A 160 -29.01 1.11 -7.69
N SER A 161 -29.66 0.01 -7.25
CA SER A 161 -29.88 -1.18 -8.09
C SER A 161 -30.79 -0.90 -9.29
N LYS A 162 -31.66 0.11 -9.19
CA LYS A 162 -32.57 0.55 -10.27
C LYS A 162 -31.96 1.60 -11.22
N ALA A 163 -30.64 1.86 -11.10
CA ALA A 163 -29.93 2.81 -11.94
C ALA A 163 -30.56 4.23 -11.97
N CYS A 164 -31.06 4.70 -10.82
CA CYS A 164 -31.56 6.06 -10.64
C CYS A 164 -30.40 7.00 -10.26
N PRO A 165 -29.64 7.57 -11.20
CA PRO A 165 -28.45 8.35 -10.87
C PRO A 165 -28.77 9.75 -10.33
N CYS A 166 -29.99 10.22 -10.48
CA CYS A 166 -30.38 11.61 -10.18
C CYS A 166 -30.56 11.92 -8.66
N LEU A 167 -30.70 10.90 -7.81
CA LEU A 167 -30.94 11.09 -6.36
C LEU A 167 -29.66 11.07 -5.49
N LEU A 168 -28.51 10.79 -6.07
CA LEU A 168 -27.25 10.70 -5.34
C LEU A 168 -26.36 11.97 -5.43
N TYR A 169 -26.87 13.05 -6.04
CA TYR A 169 -26.12 14.28 -6.28
C TYR A 169 -26.52 15.48 -5.42
N THR A 170 -27.45 15.31 -4.48
CA THR A 170 -27.86 16.39 -3.59
C THR A 170 -27.41 16.13 -2.14
N SER A 171 -26.15 16.37 -1.88
CA SER A 171 -25.62 16.80 -0.58
C SER A 171 -24.12 17.09 -0.70
#